data_01e2f660891844e21e3b5883b17827b0
#
_entry.id   01e2f660891844e21e3b5883b17827b0
#
_cell.length_a   1.000
_cell.length_b   1.000
_cell.length_c   1.000
_cell.angle_alpha   90.00
_cell.angle_beta   90.00
_cell.angle_gamma   90.00
#
_symmetry.space_group_name_H-M   'P 1'
#
loop_
_entity.id
_entity.type
_entity.pdbx_description
1 polymer ?
#
loop_
_entity_poly.entity_id
_entity_poly.type
_entity_poly.pdbx_seq_one_letter_code
_entity_poly.pdbx_strand_id
1 'polypeptide(L)'
;MIQPESQFFLFGMGDREKYIYKNKSLIRYKDNLCIYSWDGYDEEFIFDEYTVILSKKGEGRVVLCENETGFFVNDQCLSESKINLPTFEGFKYQKQLKILHHEILVNIIDGKPVPNYFVYNKPWYRDGAMMGMVLKITNNLHLIKDWILSLTELYDYNNQMAEPDNLGQLLYLISLVSNKDNPLVEKVINEAKRISIDGKLTGITDGSDHTIYSTQWMIFALKALGIENDYFKIPNKFDDYARMFWMDRQGVERETFFDNKYNWLYPYLWWAVKHFENEPIDESLLQITYPMTWEKQASQAKYENIRQLSNIYADNQFSAPHTWHGAEMFLYLIEMEK
;
A
#
# COMPACT_ATOMS: atom_id res chain seq x y z
N MET A 1 1.00 -18.74 7.30
CA MET A 1 1.16 -17.38 7.86
C MET A 1 2.52 -17.30 8.53
N ILE A 2 3.33 -16.27 8.25
CA ILE A 2 4.56 -16.04 9.00
C ILE A 2 4.17 -15.35 10.29
N GLN A 3 4.48 -15.98 11.41
CA GLN A 3 4.33 -15.34 12.72
C GLN A 3 5.68 -14.69 13.07
N PRO A 4 5.71 -13.40 13.42
CA PRO A 4 6.92 -12.77 13.93
C PRO A 4 7.36 -13.42 15.24
N GLU A 5 8.65 -13.34 15.56
CA GLU A 5 9.21 -13.83 16.84
C GLU A 5 8.54 -13.17 18.05
N SER A 6 8.09 -11.93 17.87
CA SER A 6 7.33 -11.17 18.85
C SER A 6 6.28 -10.33 18.17
N GLN A 7 5.19 -10.02 18.88
CA GLN A 7 4.24 -9.03 18.40
C GLN A 7 4.88 -7.65 18.37
N PHE A 8 4.53 -6.87 17.36
CA PHE A 8 4.97 -5.49 17.21
C PHE A 8 3.84 -4.62 16.66
N PHE A 9 3.99 -3.31 16.82
CA PHE A 9 3.14 -2.34 16.16
C PHE A 9 3.96 -1.13 15.68
N LEU A 10 3.59 -0.56 14.55
CA LEU A 10 4.25 0.60 13.99
C LEU A 10 3.41 1.84 14.29
N PHE A 11 4.04 2.92 14.71
CA PHE A 11 3.42 4.21 14.94
C PHE A 11 4.08 5.27 14.04
N GLY A 12 3.38 6.36 13.79
CA GLY A 12 3.84 7.45 12.95
C GLY A 12 3.16 7.45 11.58
N MET A 13 1.83 7.48 11.56
CA MET A 13 1.05 7.63 10.33
C MET A 13 1.31 9.00 9.66
N GLY A 14 1.31 9.03 8.31
CA GLY A 14 1.55 10.25 7.54
C GLY A 14 2.96 10.80 7.77
N ASP A 15 3.08 12.11 7.95
CA ASP A 15 4.36 12.82 8.14
C ASP A 15 4.94 12.73 9.55
N ARG A 16 4.29 11.98 10.44
CA ARG A 16 4.74 11.82 11.82
C ARG A 16 6.06 11.07 11.89
N GLU A 17 6.85 11.37 12.94
CA GLU A 17 8.03 10.58 13.27
C GLU A 17 7.68 9.12 13.49
N LYS A 18 8.49 8.20 12.95
CA LYS A 18 8.22 6.75 12.96
C LYS A 18 8.76 6.10 14.22
N TYR A 19 7.92 5.26 14.84
CA TYR A 19 8.26 4.48 16.00
C TYR A 19 7.89 3.01 15.82
N ILE A 20 8.70 2.14 16.42
CA ILE A 20 8.47 0.70 16.48
C ILE A 20 8.18 0.35 17.93
N TYR A 21 7.00 -0.17 18.19
CA TYR A 21 6.72 -0.84 19.44
C TYR A 21 6.97 -2.34 19.27
N LYS A 22 7.87 -2.90 20.10
CA LYS A 22 8.12 -4.35 20.20
C LYS A 22 8.79 -4.70 21.51
N ASN A 23 8.59 -5.94 21.99
CA ASN A 23 9.23 -6.43 23.21
C ASN A 23 9.11 -5.42 24.37
N LYS A 24 7.91 -4.87 24.57
CA LYS A 24 7.62 -3.90 25.65
C LYS A 24 8.51 -2.66 25.62
N SER A 25 8.99 -2.29 24.45
CA SER A 25 9.82 -1.11 24.24
C SER A 25 9.32 -0.29 23.05
N LEU A 26 9.39 1.03 23.18
CA LEU A 26 9.13 1.97 22.12
C LEU A 26 10.46 2.50 21.57
N ILE A 27 10.73 2.21 20.31
CA ILE A 27 11.99 2.54 19.63
C ILE A 27 11.70 3.58 18.56
N ARG A 28 12.44 4.68 18.56
CA ARG A 28 12.37 5.66 17.49
C ARG A 28 13.15 5.15 16.27
N TYR A 29 12.49 5.09 15.12
CA TYR A 29 13.06 4.45 13.94
C TYR A 29 14.32 5.12 13.39
N LYS A 30 14.34 6.46 13.29
CA LYS A 30 15.41 7.21 12.62
C LYS A 30 16.81 7.02 13.20
N ASP A 31 16.92 6.76 14.49
CA ASP A 31 18.18 6.62 15.22
C ASP A 31 18.26 5.35 16.06
N ASN A 32 17.24 4.49 15.94
CA ASN A 32 17.11 3.24 16.68
C ASN A 32 17.21 3.42 18.21
N LEU A 33 16.77 4.59 18.72
CA LEU A 33 16.82 4.92 20.13
C LEU A 33 15.61 4.37 20.86
N CYS A 34 15.84 3.58 21.91
CA CYS A 34 14.78 3.17 22.83
C CYS A 34 14.33 4.39 23.65
N ILE A 35 13.09 4.84 23.44
CA ILE A 35 12.50 6.00 24.12
C ILE A 35 11.88 5.60 25.44
N TYR A 36 11.21 4.44 25.45
CA TYR A 36 10.60 3.87 26.65
C TYR A 36 10.77 2.35 26.67
N SER A 37 10.82 1.79 27.88
CA SER A 37 10.80 0.35 28.13
C SER A 37 9.95 0.04 29.36
N TRP A 38 9.16 -1.04 29.32
CA TRP A 38 8.18 -1.40 30.33
C TRP A 38 8.32 -2.89 30.76
N ASP A 39 9.41 -3.21 31.40
CA ASP A 39 9.67 -4.60 31.85
C ASP A 39 8.61 -5.09 32.84
N GLY A 40 8.15 -6.32 32.64
CA GLY A 40 7.18 -6.97 33.53
C GLY A 40 5.73 -6.50 33.36
N TYR A 41 5.41 -5.70 32.32
CA TYR A 41 4.04 -5.38 31.96
C TYR A 41 3.46 -6.48 31.07
N ASP A 42 2.16 -6.73 31.17
CA ASP A 42 1.37 -7.46 30.18
C ASP A 42 0.98 -6.51 29.06
N GLU A 43 0.88 -7.01 27.83
CA GLU A 43 0.59 -6.19 26.65
C GLU A 43 -0.65 -6.67 25.91
N GLU A 44 -1.46 -5.72 25.46
CA GLU A 44 -2.66 -5.93 24.64
C GLU A 44 -2.58 -5.04 23.41
N PHE A 45 -2.80 -5.63 22.22
CA PHE A 45 -2.80 -4.92 20.95
C PHE A 45 -4.24 -4.78 20.44
N ILE A 46 -4.64 -3.54 20.14
CA ILE A 46 -5.93 -3.21 19.50
C ILE A 46 -5.61 -2.57 18.15
N PHE A 47 -5.30 -3.42 17.16
CA PHE A 47 -4.75 -2.98 15.88
C PHE A 47 -5.67 -2.04 15.12
N ASP A 48 -6.97 -2.29 15.12
CA ASP A 48 -7.99 -1.47 14.47
C ASP A 48 -8.32 -0.16 15.22
N GLU A 49 -7.69 0.04 16.38
CA GLU A 49 -7.74 1.29 17.15
C GLU A 49 -6.37 1.94 17.31
N TYR A 50 -5.37 1.44 16.58
CA TYR A 50 -4.01 1.98 16.55
C TYR A 50 -3.42 2.12 17.97
N THR A 51 -3.71 1.12 18.84
CA THR A 51 -3.46 1.21 20.27
C THR A 51 -2.72 -0.02 20.79
N VAL A 52 -1.74 0.22 21.65
CA VAL A 52 -1.10 -0.79 22.51
C VAL A 52 -1.30 -0.40 23.96
N ILE A 53 -1.77 -1.34 24.76
CA ILE A 53 -2.03 -1.16 26.18
C ILE A 53 -1.07 -2.01 26.96
N LEU A 54 -0.42 -1.40 27.93
CA LEU A 54 0.47 -2.06 28.86
C LEU A 54 -0.12 -1.98 30.26
N SER A 55 -0.19 -3.11 30.95
CA SER A 55 -0.73 -3.16 32.30
C SER A 55 0.16 -3.97 33.23
N LYS A 56 0.30 -3.52 34.50
CA LYS A 56 1.03 -4.23 35.54
C LYS A 56 0.30 -4.13 36.84
N LYS A 57 0.12 -5.26 37.48
CA LYS A 57 -0.59 -5.32 38.77
C LYS A 57 0.06 -4.40 39.81
N GLY A 58 -0.71 -3.41 40.26
CA GLY A 58 -0.27 -2.43 41.27
C GLY A 58 0.51 -1.22 40.76
N GLU A 59 0.83 -1.15 39.45
CA GLU A 59 1.62 -0.05 38.89
C GLU A 59 0.82 0.83 37.89
N GLY A 60 -0.44 0.45 37.59
CA GLY A 60 -1.27 1.21 36.67
C GLY A 60 -1.18 0.76 35.21
N ARG A 61 -1.63 1.62 34.30
CA ARG A 61 -1.77 1.34 32.86
C ARG A 61 -1.01 2.39 32.05
N VAL A 62 -0.33 1.96 31.02
CA VAL A 62 0.26 2.81 29.97
C VAL A 62 -0.47 2.56 28.67
N VAL A 63 -0.83 3.61 27.97
CA VAL A 63 -1.53 3.53 26.67
C VAL A 63 -0.68 4.24 25.62
N LEU A 64 -0.29 3.49 24.60
CA LEU A 64 0.28 4.02 23.39
C LEU A 64 -0.86 4.07 22.35
N CYS A 65 -1.22 5.24 21.86
CA CYS A 65 -2.26 5.33 20.85
C CYS A 65 -1.95 6.39 19.80
N GLU A 66 -2.40 6.13 18.60
CA GLU A 66 -2.32 7.09 17.49
C GLU A 66 -3.74 7.44 17.02
N ASN A 67 -4.00 8.73 16.83
CA ASN A 67 -5.29 9.25 16.42
C ASN A 67 -5.14 10.31 15.32
N GLU A 68 -6.21 11.02 14.95
CA GLU A 68 -6.19 12.04 13.90
C GLU A 68 -5.23 13.20 14.16
N THR A 69 -4.85 13.47 15.40
CA THR A 69 -4.03 14.63 15.79
C THR A 69 -2.57 14.29 16.08
N GLY A 70 -2.28 13.07 16.50
CA GLY A 70 -0.91 12.71 16.88
C GLY A 70 -0.73 11.27 17.35
N PHE A 71 0.52 10.96 17.69
CA PHE A 71 0.91 9.75 18.41
C PHE A 71 1.21 10.11 19.89
N PHE A 72 0.65 9.35 20.79
CA PHE A 72 0.65 9.62 22.23
C PHE A 72 1.14 8.40 23.04
N VAL A 73 1.86 8.68 24.12
CA VAL A 73 2.10 7.76 25.23
C VAL A 73 1.40 8.35 26.45
N ASN A 74 0.30 7.76 26.88
CA ASN A 74 -0.67 8.38 27.79
C ASN A 74 -1.08 9.77 27.27
N ASP A 75 -0.90 10.82 28.05
CA ASP A 75 -1.24 12.20 27.68
C ASP A 75 -0.08 12.94 26.97
N GLN A 76 1.09 12.32 26.83
CA GLN A 76 2.25 12.93 26.17
C GLN A 76 2.21 12.72 24.67
N CYS A 77 2.06 13.80 23.89
CA CYS A 77 2.23 13.77 22.45
C CYS A 77 3.71 13.64 22.08
N LEU A 78 4.04 12.61 21.30
CA LEU A 78 5.40 12.40 20.79
C LEU A 78 5.59 12.91 19.34
N SER A 79 4.53 12.91 18.57
CA SER A 79 4.55 13.42 17.19
C SER A 79 3.16 13.89 16.80
N GLU A 80 3.06 15.09 16.23
CA GLU A 80 1.80 15.73 15.86
C GLU A 80 1.73 15.95 14.34
N SER A 81 0.62 15.59 13.74
CA SER A 81 0.27 15.89 12.36
C SER A 81 -1.20 15.52 12.15
N LYS A 82 -1.93 16.34 11.41
CA LYS A 82 -3.34 16.08 11.15
C LYS A 82 -3.52 15.09 10.00
N ILE A 83 -4.18 13.98 10.28
CA ILE A 83 -4.61 12.97 9.30
C ILE A 83 -6.09 12.68 9.47
N ASN A 84 -6.71 12.11 8.45
CA ASN A 84 -8.10 11.68 8.53
C ASN A 84 -8.16 10.15 8.73
N LEU A 85 -8.86 9.69 9.76
CA LEU A 85 -9.01 8.27 10.11
C LEU A 85 -10.49 7.88 10.02
N PRO A 86 -10.98 7.48 8.83
CA PRO A 86 -12.37 7.05 8.67
C PRO A 86 -12.69 5.86 9.56
N THR A 87 -13.86 5.87 10.16
CA THR A 87 -14.32 4.78 11.03
C THR A 87 -14.75 3.54 10.24
N PHE A 88 -15.13 3.69 8.96
CA PHE A 88 -15.74 2.65 8.12
C PHE A 88 -16.98 2.01 8.76
N GLU A 89 -17.73 2.82 9.54
CA GLU A 89 -18.92 2.34 10.23
C GLU A 89 -19.96 1.81 9.22
N GLY A 90 -20.51 0.64 9.52
CA GLY A 90 -21.46 -0.06 8.65
C GLY A 90 -20.83 -0.98 7.61
N PHE A 91 -19.53 -0.92 7.41
CA PHE A 91 -18.83 -1.86 6.51
C PHE A 91 -18.59 -3.20 7.19
N LYS A 92 -18.80 -4.30 6.48
CA LYS A 92 -18.54 -5.67 6.98
C LYS A 92 -17.10 -5.85 7.44
N TYR A 93 -16.15 -5.26 6.70
CA TYR A 93 -14.70 -5.40 6.94
C TYR A 93 -14.09 -4.14 7.56
N GLN A 94 -14.86 -3.43 8.38
CA GLN A 94 -14.46 -2.19 9.04
C GLN A 94 -13.07 -2.27 9.70
N LYS A 95 -12.79 -3.33 10.45
CA LYS A 95 -11.52 -3.49 11.18
C LYS A 95 -10.35 -3.71 10.25
N GLN A 96 -10.52 -4.55 9.23
CA GLN A 96 -9.51 -4.79 8.21
C GLN A 96 -9.21 -3.51 7.43
N LEU A 97 -10.22 -2.75 7.04
CA LEU A 97 -10.05 -1.47 6.34
C LEU A 97 -9.25 -0.47 7.17
N LYS A 98 -9.48 -0.40 8.48
CA LYS A 98 -8.69 0.46 9.39
C LYS A 98 -7.24 0.03 9.44
N ILE A 99 -6.94 -1.27 9.57
CA ILE A 99 -5.57 -1.79 9.62
C ILE A 99 -4.86 -1.56 8.28
N LEU A 100 -5.50 -1.86 7.16
CA LEU A 100 -4.93 -1.63 5.83
C LEU A 100 -4.66 -0.14 5.57
N HIS A 101 -5.56 0.74 6.00
CA HIS A 101 -5.35 2.18 5.92
C HIS A 101 -4.15 2.62 6.77
N HIS A 102 -4.02 2.10 7.98
CA HIS A 102 -2.85 2.33 8.83
C HIS A 102 -1.55 1.87 8.16
N GLU A 103 -1.52 0.66 7.58
CA GLU A 103 -0.34 0.13 6.87
C GLU A 103 0.09 1.01 5.68
N ILE A 104 -0.86 1.66 5.01
CA ILE A 104 -0.58 2.64 3.97
C ILE A 104 -0.02 3.93 4.57
N LEU A 105 -0.64 4.45 5.63
CA LEU A 105 -0.25 5.72 6.23
C LEU A 105 1.14 5.66 6.88
N VAL A 106 1.53 4.55 7.51
CA VAL A 106 2.88 4.43 8.11
C VAL A 106 4.00 4.39 7.06
N ASN A 107 3.68 4.09 5.80
CA ASN A 107 4.61 4.07 4.68
C ASN A 107 4.65 5.38 3.89
N ILE A 108 4.26 6.49 4.50
CA ILE A 108 4.52 7.83 3.99
C ILE A 108 5.72 8.40 4.74
N ILE A 109 6.78 8.80 4.03
CA ILE A 109 8.01 9.35 4.60
C ILE A 109 8.32 10.68 3.92
N ASP A 110 8.45 11.75 4.70
CA ASP A 110 8.74 13.09 4.20
C ASP A 110 7.79 13.48 3.04
N GLY A 111 6.49 13.20 3.21
CA GLY A 111 5.46 13.47 2.20
C GLY A 111 5.54 12.60 0.95
N LYS A 112 6.29 11.50 0.97
CA LYS A 112 6.49 10.58 -0.16
C LYS A 112 5.93 9.20 0.14
N PRO A 113 5.11 8.63 -0.75
CA PRO A 113 4.62 7.27 -0.63
C PRO A 113 5.74 6.28 -0.98
N VAL A 114 6.02 5.33 -0.08
CA VAL A 114 7.03 4.30 -0.32
C VAL A 114 6.39 2.90 -0.16
N PRO A 115 6.88 1.88 -0.90
CA PRO A 115 6.35 0.53 -0.79
C PRO A 115 6.46 -0.08 0.61
N ASN A 116 7.58 0.17 1.27
CA ASN A 116 7.83 -0.17 2.68
C ASN A 116 9.02 0.63 3.19
N TYR A 117 8.86 1.37 4.28
CA TYR A 117 9.89 2.29 4.74
C TYR A 117 11.14 1.62 5.36
N PHE A 118 11.09 0.32 5.66
CA PHE A 118 12.27 -0.43 6.10
C PHE A 118 13.16 -0.84 4.94
N VAL A 119 12.58 -1.41 3.88
CA VAL A 119 13.31 -2.11 2.82
C VAL A 119 13.22 -1.42 1.46
N TYR A 120 12.16 -0.61 1.25
CA TYR A 120 11.88 0.15 0.03
C TYR A 120 11.63 1.63 0.37
N ASN A 121 12.67 2.37 0.67
CA ASN A 121 12.54 3.75 1.15
C ASN A 121 12.51 4.82 0.04
N LYS A 122 12.33 4.41 -1.21
CA LYS A 122 12.15 5.32 -2.36
C LYS A 122 10.72 5.26 -2.86
N PRO A 123 10.12 6.39 -3.27
CA PRO A 123 8.80 6.37 -3.87
C PRO A 123 8.83 5.70 -5.24
N TRP A 124 7.85 4.83 -5.50
CA TRP A 124 7.59 4.21 -6.78
C TRP A 124 6.30 4.75 -7.36
N TYR A 125 6.21 4.94 -8.68
CA TYR A 125 4.96 5.40 -9.30
C TYR A 125 3.84 4.39 -9.12
N ARG A 126 4.16 3.11 -9.18
CA ARG A 126 3.23 2.00 -8.99
C ARG A 126 2.58 2.04 -7.60
N ASP A 127 3.38 2.04 -6.57
CA ASP A 127 2.90 2.11 -5.18
C ASP A 127 2.23 3.44 -4.89
N GLY A 128 2.82 4.53 -5.33
CA GLY A 128 2.28 5.88 -5.16
C GLY A 128 0.89 6.04 -5.80
N ALA A 129 0.67 5.47 -6.98
CA ALA A 129 -0.63 5.50 -7.65
C ALA A 129 -1.69 4.70 -6.88
N MET A 130 -1.34 3.50 -6.41
CA MET A 130 -2.22 2.66 -5.61
C MET A 130 -2.53 3.30 -4.25
N MET A 131 -1.51 3.79 -3.54
CA MET A 131 -1.71 4.54 -2.30
C MET A 131 -2.57 5.80 -2.54
N GLY A 132 -2.34 6.51 -3.64
CA GLY A 132 -3.12 7.69 -4.03
C GLY A 132 -4.61 7.41 -4.17
N MET A 133 -5.00 6.23 -4.67
CA MET A 133 -6.42 5.81 -4.71
C MET A 133 -7.02 5.72 -3.31
N VAL A 134 -6.32 5.06 -2.40
CA VAL A 134 -6.77 4.91 -1.01
C VAL A 134 -6.79 6.26 -0.28
N LEU A 135 -5.73 7.06 -0.43
CA LEU A 135 -5.63 8.38 0.19
C LEU A 135 -6.71 9.35 -0.32
N LYS A 136 -7.16 9.22 -1.58
CA LYS A 136 -8.30 9.96 -2.12
C LYS A 136 -9.60 9.55 -1.43
N ILE A 137 -9.87 8.25 -1.32
CA ILE A 137 -11.08 7.71 -0.66
C ILE A 137 -11.13 8.11 0.81
N THR A 138 -10.01 8.11 1.49
CA THR A 138 -9.88 8.41 2.93
C THR A 138 -9.61 9.89 3.24
N ASN A 139 -9.66 10.76 2.21
CA ASN A 139 -9.44 12.20 2.32
C ASN A 139 -8.06 12.59 2.92
N ASN A 140 -7.03 11.81 2.58
CA ASN A 140 -5.63 12.00 3.02
C ASN A 140 -4.67 12.36 1.87
N LEU A 141 -5.18 12.69 0.70
CA LEU A 141 -4.35 12.96 -0.48
C LEU A 141 -3.35 14.11 -0.28
N HIS A 142 -3.66 15.04 0.64
CA HIS A 142 -2.78 16.15 1.00
C HIS A 142 -1.40 15.68 1.48
N LEU A 143 -1.29 14.47 2.05
CA LEU A 143 -0.04 13.90 2.57
C LEU A 143 1.02 13.64 1.50
N ILE A 144 0.60 13.39 0.24
CA ILE A 144 1.53 13.11 -0.88
C ILE A 144 1.40 14.11 -2.03
N LYS A 145 0.56 15.14 -1.87
CA LYS A 145 0.27 16.12 -2.93
C LYS A 145 1.53 16.81 -3.46
N ASP A 146 2.38 17.28 -2.56
CA ASP A 146 3.58 18.03 -2.94
C ASP A 146 4.59 17.13 -3.66
N TRP A 147 4.70 15.86 -3.27
CA TRP A 147 5.49 14.89 -4.02
C TRP A 147 4.96 14.72 -5.44
N ILE A 148 3.65 14.53 -5.62
CA ILE A 148 3.06 14.40 -6.97
C ILE A 148 3.34 15.63 -7.81
N LEU A 149 3.19 16.85 -7.25
CA LEU A 149 3.46 18.11 -7.95
C LEU A 149 4.93 18.31 -8.29
N SER A 150 5.85 17.63 -7.59
CA SER A 150 7.30 17.68 -7.85
C SER A 150 7.77 16.72 -8.94
N LEU A 151 6.91 15.82 -9.44
CA LEU A 151 7.28 14.85 -10.48
C LEU A 151 7.58 15.54 -11.81
N THR A 152 8.70 15.17 -12.43
CA THR A 152 9.17 15.71 -13.71
C THR A 152 9.54 14.61 -14.72
N GLU A 153 9.87 13.43 -14.22
CA GLU A 153 10.33 12.31 -15.01
C GLU A 153 9.16 11.42 -15.46
N LEU A 154 9.28 10.82 -16.65
CA LEU A 154 8.26 9.92 -17.19
C LEU A 154 8.29 8.53 -16.53
N TYR A 155 9.45 8.14 -16.00
CA TYR A 155 9.72 6.85 -15.38
C TYR A 155 10.44 7.05 -14.06
N ASP A 156 10.16 6.23 -13.07
CA ASP A 156 10.84 6.29 -11.77
C ASP A 156 12.18 5.57 -11.74
N TYR A 157 12.44 4.69 -12.71
CA TYR A 157 13.68 3.91 -12.87
C TYR A 157 14.07 3.07 -11.64
N ASN A 158 13.16 2.79 -10.74
CA ASN A 158 13.47 2.04 -9.52
C ASN A 158 13.93 0.60 -9.81
N ASN A 159 13.39 -0.05 -10.86
CA ASN A 159 13.88 -1.32 -11.39
C ASN A 159 15.03 -1.17 -12.39
N GLN A 160 15.70 -0.01 -12.42
CA GLN A 160 16.81 0.29 -13.32
C GLN A 160 16.43 0.24 -14.81
N MET A 161 15.14 0.32 -15.13
CA MET A 161 14.58 0.33 -16.49
C MET A 161 13.38 1.26 -16.59
N ALA A 162 13.03 1.62 -17.83
CA ALA A 162 11.82 2.35 -18.16
C ALA A 162 10.65 1.35 -18.25
N GLU A 163 9.81 1.28 -17.24
CA GLU A 163 8.68 0.38 -17.17
C GLU A 163 7.42 1.03 -17.78
N PRO A 164 6.72 0.37 -18.75
CA PRO A 164 5.59 0.99 -19.47
C PRO A 164 4.42 1.40 -18.58
N ASP A 165 4.17 0.70 -17.48
CA ASP A 165 3.09 1.01 -16.53
C ASP A 165 3.28 2.34 -15.82
N ASN A 166 4.54 2.80 -15.66
CA ASN A 166 4.84 4.10 -15.05
C ASN A 166 4.14 5.25 -15.77
N LEU A 167 3.96 5.17 -17.09
CA LEU A 167 3.30 6.22 -17.87
C LEU A 167 1.85 6.42 -17.45
N GLY A 168 1.10 5.33 -17.34
CA GLY A 168 -0.28 5.38 -16.85
C GLY A 168 -0.38 5.78 -15.38
N GLN A 169 0.52 5.26 -14.55
CA GLN A 169 0.58 5.58 -13.11
C GLN A 169 0.90 7.07 -12.87
N LEU A 170 1.86 7.63 -13.62
CA LEU A 170 2.19 9.05 -13.56
C LEU A 170 0.99 9.93 -13.97
N LEU A 171 0.30 9.60 -15.06
CA LEU A 171 -0.91 10.33 -15.46
C LEU A 171 -1.99 10.24 -14.39
N TYR A 172 -2.17 9.08 -13.79
CA TYR A 172 -3.14 8.91 -12.71
C TYR A 172 -2.77 9.76 -11.49
N LEU A 173 -1.53 9.74 -11.06
CA LEU A 173 -1.02 10.60 -9.99
C LEU A 173 -1.29 12.09 -10.28
N ILE A 174 -1.00 12.55 -11.49
CA ILE A 174 -1.30 13.91 -11.93
C ILE A 174 -2.81 14.19 -11.81
N SER A 175 -3.68 13.26 -12.20
CA SER A 175 -5.13 13.43 -12.13
C SER A 175 -5.67 13.62 -10.72
N LEU A 176 -4.92 13.21 -9.70
CA LEU A 176 -5.32 13.36 -8.30
C LEU A 176 -5.19 14.79 -7.78
N VAL A 177 -4.26 15.57 -8.32
CA VAL A 177 -3.87 16.90 -7.77
C VAL A 177 -3.83 18.02 -8.80
N SER A 178 -3.97 17.69 -10.08
CA SER A 178 -3.90 18.60 -11.23
C SER A 178 -4.94 18.21 -12.28
N ASN A 179 -4.79 18.69 -13.51
CA ASN A 179 -5.70 18.42 -14.61
C ASN A 179 -4.94 18.12 -15.92
N LYS A 180 -5.68 17.98 -17.02
CA LYS A 180 -5.14 17.67 -18.35
C LYS A 180 -4.17 18.72 -18.92
N ASP A 181 -4.16 19.94 -18.39
CA ASP A 181 -3.31 21.03 -18.87
C ASP A 181 -1.90 20.99 -18.22
N ASN A 182 -1.65 20.02 -17.33
CA ASN A 182 -0.31 19.80 -16.76
C ASN A 182 0.69 19.47 -17.89
N PRO A 183 1.86 20.13 -17.96
CA PRO A 183 2.82 19.94 -19.05
C PRO A 183 3.36 18.51 -19.23
N LEU A 184 3.29 17.67 -18.20
CA LEU A 184 3.69 16.26 -18.32
C LEU A 184 2.65 15.42 -19.05
N VAL A 185 1.36 15.80 -19.07
CA VAL A 185 0.30 14.99 -19.67
C VAL A 185 0.57 14.72 -21.14
N GLU A 186 0.87 15.77 -21.92
CA GLU A 186 1.18 15.61 -23.35
C GLU A 186 2.46 14.79 -23.57
N LYS A 187 3.49 15.02 -22.76
CA LYS A 187 4.76 14.25 -22.84
C LYS A 187 4.54 12.77 -22.61
N VAL A 188 3.77 12.42 -21.57
CA VAL A 188 3.46 11.02 -21.23
C VAL A 188 2.65 10.36 -22.34
N ILE A 189 1.62 11.03 -22.87
CA ILE A 189 0.79 10.49 -23.95
C ILE A 189 1.64 10.24 -25.21
N ASN A 190 2.50 11.17 -25.57
CA ASN A 190 3.38 11.03 -26.73
C ASN A 190 4.37 9.87 -26.55
N GLU A 191 4.97 9.73 -25.37
CA GLU A 191 5.85 8.60 -25.05
C GLU A 191 5.09 7.27 -25.07
N ALA A 192 3.89 7.21 -24.48
CA ALA A 192 3.05 6.02 -24.49
C ALA A 192 2.70 5.59 -25.94
N LYS A 193 2.35 6.54 -26.80
CA LYS A 193 2.12 6.26 -28.24
C LYS A 193 3.39 5.75 -28.91
N ARG A 194 4.55 6.33 -28.60
CA ARG A 194 5.86 5.93 -29.18
C ARG A 194 6.23 4.48 -28.89
N ILE A 195 5.97 4.00 -27.66
CA ILE A 195 6.31 2.62 -27.25
C ILE A 195 5.19 1.61 -27.54
N SER A 196 4.06 2.06 -28.08
CA SER A 196 2.91 1.20 -28.33
C SER A 196 3.01 0.49 -29.69
N ILE A 197 2.51 -0.75 -29.73
CA ILE A 197 2.25 -1.52 -30.95
C ILE A 197 0.75 -1.83 -31.00
N ASP A 198 0.08 -1.45 -32.07
CA ASP A 198 -1.36 -1.65 -32.27
C ASP A 198 -2.21 -1.12 -31.07
N GLY A 199 -1.81 0.02 -30.50
CA GLY A 199 -2.49 0.65 -29.39
C GLY A 199 -2.25 0.02 -28.02
N LYS A 200 -1.29 -0.89 -27.89
CA LYS A 200 -0.92 -1.53 -26.63
C LYS A 200 0.49 -1.11 -26.23
N LEU A 201 0.66 -0.68 -24.99
CA LEU A 201 1.98 -0.40 -24.44
C LEU A 201 2.81 -1.68 -24.41
N THR A 202 4.03 -1.61 -24.90
CA THR A 202 4.96 -2.74 -24.96
C THR A 202 6.19 -2.49 -24.10
N GLY A 203 6.76 -3.54 -23.56
CA GLY A 203 7.97 -3.50 -22.70
C GLY A 203 7.80 -4.37 -21.48
N ILE A 204 8.85 -4.38 -20.66
CA ILE A 204 8.90 -5.19 -19.44
C ILE A 204 8.46 -4.35 -18.25
N THR A 205 7.55 -4.87 -17.47
CA THR A 205 7.12 -4.34 -16.17
C THR A 205 7.39 -5.43 -15.14
N ASP A 206 8.13 -5.11 -14.09
CA ASP A 206 8.46 -6.02 -12.99
C ASP A 206 8.99 -7.40 -13.46
N GLY A 207 9.90 -7.35 -14.44
CA GLY A 207 10.58 -8.53 -14.96
C GLY A 207 9.81 -9.35 -16.01
N SER A 208 8.58 -8.98 -16.35
CA SER A 208 7.73 -9.70 -17.31
C SER A 208 6.98 -8.77 -18.26
N ASP A 209 6.43 -9.33 -19.33
CA ASP A 209 5.54 -8.60 -20.24
C ASP A 209 4.12 -8.55 -19.66
N HIS A 210 3.71 -7.36 -19.21
CA HIS A 210 2.39 -7.05 -18.71
C HIS A 210 1.68 -6.02 -19.58
N THR A 211 1.67 -6.25 -20.89
CA THR A 211 1.10 -5.34 -21.90
C THR A 211 -0.35 -4.95 -21.61
N ILE A 212 -1.20 -5.88 -21.18
CA ILE A 212 -2.61 -5.59 -20.84
C ILE A 212 -2.67 -4.68 -19.62
N TYR A 213 -1.99 -5.02 -18.56
CA TYR A 213 -1.91 -4.25 -17.31
C TYR A 213 -1.40 -2.82 -17.55
N SER A 214 -0.26 -2.67 -18.24
CA SER A 214 0.33 -1.36 -18.52
C SER A 214 -0.59 -0.48 -19.38
N THR A 215 -1.23 -1.06 -20.40
CA THR A 215 -2.19 -0.34 -21.23
C THR A 215 -3.46 0.03 -20.47
N GLN A 216 -3.90 -0.81 -19.55
CA GLN A 216 -5.07 -0.56 -18.71
C GLN A 216 -4.83 0.63 -17.75
N TRP A 217 -3.64 0.75 -17.17
CA TRP A 217 -3.23 1.94 -16.42
C TRP A 217 -3.36 3.20 -17.26
N MET A 218 -2.88 3.16 -18.51
CA MET A 218 -2.97 4.30 -19.41
C MET A 218 -4.41 4.71 -19.70
N ILE A 219 -5.28 3.74 -20.04
CA ILE A 219 -6.71 3.99 -20.29
C ILE A 219 -7.41 4.54 -19.04
N PHE A 220 -7.14 3.95 -17.89
CA PHE A 220 -7.70 4.37 -16.62
C PHE A 220 -7.32 5.82 -16.28
N ALA A 221 -6.04 6.18 -16.47
CA ALA A 221 -5.54 7.51 -16.20
C ALA A 221 -6.10 8.57 -17.15
N LEU A 222 -6.23 8.26 -18.44
CA LEU A 222 -6.88 9.16 -19.43
C LEU A 222 -8.33 9.43 -19.01
N LYS A 223 -9.07 8.40 -18.63
CA LYS A 223 -10.44 8.54 -18.11
C LYS A 223 -10.48 9.45 -16.86
N ALA A 224 -9.54 9.27 -15.93
CA ALA A 224 -9.45 10.08 -14.71
C ALA A 224 -9.17 11.56 -15.01
N LEU A 225 -8.42 11.87 -16.07
CA LEU A 225 -8.14 13.22 -16.55
C LEU A 225 -9.26 13.81 -17.44
N GLY A 226 -10.28 13.02 -17.79
CA GLY A 226 -11.32 13.44 -18.74
C GLY A 226 -10.81 13.60 -20.18
N ILE A 227 -9.76 12.84 -20.55
CA ILE A 227 -9.19 12.81 -21.89
C ILE A 227 -9.80 11.63 -22.66
N GLU A 228 -10.35 11.91 -23.85
CA GLU A 228 -10.89 10.87 -24.70
C GLU A 228 -9.78 9.94 -25.20
N ASN A 229 -10.02 8.63 -25.09
CA ASN A 229 -9.10 7.60 -25.57
C ASN A 229 -9.57 7.05 -26.93
N ASP A 230 -8.91 7.45 -27.98
CA ASP A 230 -9.12 7.00 -29.37
C ASP A 230 -8.03 6.03 -29.87
N TYR A 231 -6.96 5.86 -29.11
CA TYR A 231 -5.76 5.16 -29.55
C TYR A 231 -5.49 3.85 -28.80
N PHE A 232 -5.50 3.87 -27.46
CA PHE A 232 -5.10 2.71 -26.67
C PHE A 232 -6.21 1.67 -26.62
N LYS A 233 -5.83 0.39 -26.81
CA LYS A 233 -6.76 -0.74 -26.89
C LYS A 233 -6.21 -1.93 -26.14
N ILE A 234 -7.08 -2.62 -25.42
CA ILE A 234 -6.76 -3.88 -24.77
C ILE A 234 -7.66 -4.99 -25.34
N PRO A 235 -7.18 -6.24 -25.44
CA PRO A 235 -8.02 -7.36 -25.82
C PRO A 235 -9.11 -7.58 -24.76
N ASN A 236 -10.14 -8.36 -25.10
CA ASN A 236 -11.17 -8.75 -24.14
C ASN A 236 -10.68 -9.85 -23.19
N LYS A 237 -9.54 -9.60 -22.56
CA LYS A 237 -8.84 -10.45 -21.60
C LYS A 237 -8.33 -9.60 -20.46
N PHE A 238 -8.11 -10.23 -19.31
CA PHE A 238 -7.41 -9.66 -18.16
C PHE A 238 -5.99 -10.17 -18.04
N ASP A 239 -5.11 -9.28 -17.62
CA ASP A 239 -3.89 -9.59 -16.91
C ASP A 239 -4.16 -9.46 -15.42
N ASP A 240 -4.05 -10.54 -14.67
CA ASP A 240 -4.35 -10.55 -13.25
C ASP A 240 -3.16 -10.10 -12.36
N TYR A 241 -2.18 -9.40 -12.94
CA TYR A 241 -1.07 -8.79 -12.23
C TYR A 241 -1.56 -7.72 -11.23
N ALA A 242 -2.54 -6.87 -11.62
CA ALA A 242 -3.18 -5.92 -10.71
C ALA A 242 -4.68 -6.17 -10.58
N ARG A 243 -5.10 -6.50 -9.38
CA ARG A 243 -6.47 -6.94 -9.07
C ARG A 243 -7.51 -5.84 -9.17
N MET A 244 -7.13 -4.59 -8.88
CA MET A 244 -8.06 -3.47 -8.91
C MET A 244 -8.79 -3.30 -10.23
N PHE A 245 -8.19 -3.68 -11.35
CA PHE A 245 -8.81 -3.56 -12.66
C PHE A 245 -9.84 -4.65 -12.97
N TRP A 246 -9.94 -5.68 -12.14
CA TRP A 246 -11.00 -6.68 -12.27
C TRP A 246 -12.37 -6.08 -12.01
N MET A 247 -12.47 -5.12 -11.11
CA MET A 247 -13.71 -4.45 -10.73
C MET A 247 -14.43 -3.85 -11.94
N ASP A 248 -13.67 -3.26 -12.88
CA ASP A 248 -14.20 -2.63 -14.08
C ASP A 248 -14.52 -3.64 -15.20
N ARG A 249 -14.15 -4.92 -15.06
CA ARG A 249 -14.19 -5.89 -16.15
C ARG A 249 -14.70 -7.27 -15.75
N GLN A 250 -15.67 -7.30 -14.87
CA GLN A 250 -16.34 -8.55 -14.48
C GLN A 250 -16.92 -9.29 -15.69
N GLY A 251 -16.80 -10.61 -15.70
CA GLY A 251 -17.31 -11.46 -16.77
C GLY A 251 -16.42 -11.53 -18.02
N VAL A 252 -15.26 -10.88 -18.03
CA VAL A 252 -14.26 -10.99 -19.11
C VAL A 252 -13.36 -12.19 -18.84
N GLU A 253 -12.98 -12.93 -19.89
CA GLU A 253 -11.97 -13.99 -19.81
C GLU A 253 -10.64 -13.40 -19.29
N ARG A 254 -10.00 -14.10 -18.37
CA ARG A 254 -8.72 -13.68 -17.79
C ARG A 254 -7.64 -14.74 -17.97
N GLU A 255 -6.41 -14.28 -18.06
CA GLU A 255 -5.23 -15.13 -17.90
C GLU A 255 -4.86 -15.19 -16.43
N THR A 256 -4.87 -16.39 -15.85
CA THR A 256 -4.57 -16.58 -14.42
C THR A 256 -3.08 -16.82 -14.25
N PHE A 257 -2.37 -15.83 -13.70
CA PHE A 257 -0.96 -15.95 -13.32
C PHE A 257 -0.78 -16.59 -11.94
N PHE A 258 -1.81 -16.51 -11.09
CA PHE A 258 -1.75 -16.96 -9.72
C PHE A 258 -2.51 -18.27 -9.55
N ASP A 259 -1.75 -19.33 -9.45
CA ASP A 259 -2.24 -20.64 -9.02
C ASP A 259 -2.19 -20.77 -7.47
N ASN A 260 -2.65 -21.90 -6.95
CA ASN A 260 -2.69 -22.16 -5.52
C ASN A 260 -1.34 -22.01 -4.80
N LYS A 261 -0.21 -22.05 -5.50
CA LYS A 261 1.12 -21.90 -4.89
C LYS A 261 1.39 -20.48 -4.38
N TYR A 262 0.69 -19.46 -4.91
CA TYR A 262 0.84 -18.07 -4.49
C TYR A 262 -0.07 -17.67 -3.34
N ASN A 263 -1.04 -18.51 -2.94
CA ASN A 263 -2.00 -18.19 -1.88
C ASN A 263 -1.35 -17.88 -0.54
N TRP A 264 -0.24 -18.54 -0.23
CA TRP A 264 0.51 -18.30 0.99
C TRP A 264 1.39 -17.05 0.94
N LEU A 265 1.73 -16.56 -0.27
CA LEU A 265 2.45 -15.30 -0.48
C LEU A 265 1.50 -14.11 -0.41
N TYR A 266 0.33 -14.25 -1.00
CA TYR A 266 -0.66 -13.19 -1.13
C TYR A 266 -2.07 -13.74 -0.88
N PRO A 267 -2.46 -14.00 0.38
CA PRO A 267 -3.75 -14.67 0.69
C PRO A 267 -4.97 -13.95 0.11
N TYR A 268 -4.95 -12.61 0.09
CA TYR A 268 -6.05 -11.81 -0.43
C TYR A 268 -6.29 -12.00 -1.94
N LEU A 269 -5.27 -12.36 -2.72
CA LEU A 269 -5.42 -12.64 -4.15
C LEU A 269 -6.28 -13.87 -4.39
N TRP A 270 -6.06 -14.92 -3.63
CA TRP A 270 -6.90 -16.12 -3.65
C TRP A 270 -8.35 -15.80 -3.33
N TRP A 271 -8.54 -14.94 -2.37
CA TRP A 271 -9.82 -14.50 -1.90
C TRP A 271 -10.55 -13.65 -2.96
N ALA A 272 -9.85 -12.72 -3.60
CA ALA A 272 -10.35 -11.93 -4.71
C ALA A 272 -10.75 -12.82 -5.92
N VAL A 273 -9.94 -13.81 -6.28
CA VAL A 273 -10.27 -14.79 -7.34
C VAL A 273 -11.58 -15.49 -7.03
N LYS A 274 -11.74 -16.01 -5.82
CA LYS A 274 -12.99 -16.69 -5.42
C LYS A 274 -14.21 -15.80 -5.51
N HIS A 275 -14.09 -14.54 -5.09
CA HIS A 275 -15.18 -13.57 -5.22
C HIS A 275 -15.61 -13.38 -6.69
N PHE A 276 -14.66 -13.15 -7.59
CA PHE A 276 -14.97 -12.95 -9.00
C PHE A 276 -15.46 -14.21 -9.72
N GLU A 277 -15.15 -15.38 -9.21
CA GLU A 277 -15.63 -16.67 -9.73
C GLU A 277 -16.93 -17.15 -9.05
N ASN A 278 -17.48 -16.37 -8.12
CA ASN A 278 -18.64 -16.73 -7.30
C ASN A 278 -18.43 -18.02 -6.49
N GLU A 279 -17.20 -18.30 -6.11
CA GLU A 279 -16.88 -19.41 -5.21
C GLU A 279 -16.99 -18.99 -3.73
N PRO A 280 -17.22 -19.96 -2.82
CA PRO A 280 -17.19 -19.68 -1.39
C PRO A 280 -15.83 -19.09 -0.95
N ILE A 281 -15.88 -17.98 -0.23
CA ILE A 281 -14.69 -17.31 0.30
C ILE A 281 -14.37 -17.90 1.68
N ASP A 282 -13.12 -18.24 1.90
CA ASP A 282 -12.63 -18.60 3.22
C ASP A 282 -12.31 -17.32 4.03
N GLU A 283 -13.26 -16.91 4.87
CA GLU A 283 -13.12 -15.71 5.70
C GLU A 283 -12.02 -15.82 6.76
N SER A 284 -11.48 -17.03 7.02
CA SER A 284 -10.33 -17.19 7.92
C SER A 284 -9.07 -16.49 7.40
N LEU A 285 -9.00 -16.23 6.09
CA LEU A 285 -7.92 -15.46 5.46
C LEU A 285 -7.96 -13.95 5.80
N LEU A 286 -9.08 -13.48 6.35
CA LEU A 286 -9.28 -12.09 6.78
C LEU A 286 -9.23 -11.94 8.30
N GLN A 287 -8.48 -12.78 8.98
CA GLN A 287 -8.25 -12.60 10.41
C GLN A 287 -7.63 -11.23 10.70
N ILE A 288 -8.05 -10.65 11.81
CA ILE A 288 -7.47 -9.41 12.32
C ILE A 288 -6.06 -9.70 12.83
N THR A 289 -5.08 -9.36 12.02
CA THR A 289 -3.64 -9.53 12.33
C THR A 289 -2.89 -8.24 12.02
N TYR A 290 -1.65 -8.13 12.46
CA TYR A 290 -0.77 -7.02 12.08
C TYR A 290 0.67 -7.54 11.90
N PRO A 291 1.33 -7.23 10.79
CA PRO A 291 0.73 -6.61 9.59
C PRO A 291 -0.19 -7.58 8.86
N MET A 292 -1.13 -7.02 8.09
CA MET A 292 -2.02 -7.80 7.20
C MET A 292 -1.38 -8.08 5.86
N THR A 293 -0.41 -7.26 5.45
CA THR A 293 0.17 -7.31 4.10
C THR A 293 1.67 -7.52 4.12
N TRP A 294 2.17 -8.18 3.09
CA TRP A 294 3.60 -8.42 2.88
C TRP A 294 3.87 -8.74 1.42
N GLU A 295 5.13 -8.61 1.02
CA GLU A 295 5.67 -9.13 -0.22
C GLU A 295 6.94 -9.93 0.06
N LYS A 296 7.09 -11.07 -0.59
CA LYS A 296 8.28 -11.91 -0.45
C LYS A 296 9.21 -11.74 -1.64
N GLN A 297 10.51 -11.60 -1.34
CA GLN A 297 11.57 -11.52 -2.35
C GLN A 297 11.39 -10.35 -3.32
N ALA A 298 10.89 -9.24 -2.81
CA ALA A 298 10.71 -8.02 -3.57
C ALA A 298 12.02 -7.52 -4.18
N SER A 299 11.98 -7.06 -5.42
CA SER A 299 13.16 -6.57 -6.15
C SER A 299 13.72 -5.30 -5.48
N GLN A 300 15.04 -5.12 -5.51
CA GLN A 300 15.75 -3.94 -4.97
C GLN A 300 15.55 -3.67 -3.46
N ALA A 301 14.95 -4.61 -2.72
CA ALA A 301 14.70 -4.45 -1.29
C ALA A 301 15.96 -4.68 -0.43
N LYS A 302 16.14 -3.86 0.61
CA LYS A 302 17.25 -3.98 1.58
C LYS A 302 16.77 -4.69 2.84
N TYR A 303 16.62 -5.99 2.81
CA TYR A 303 16.02 -6.79 3.89
C TYR A 303 16.75 -6.72 5.23
N GLU A 304 18.03 -6.36 5.25
CA GLU A 304 18.76 -6.16 6.51
C GLU A 304 18.08 -5.12 7.43
N ASN A 305 17.44 -4.11 6.84
CA ASN A 305 16.78 -3.06 7.62
C ASN A 305 15.55 -3.57 8.38
N ILE A 306 14.85 -4.59 7.87
CA ILE A 306 13.66 -5.14 8.53
C ILE A 306 14.03 -6.03 9.72
N ARG A 307 15.32 -6.35 9.89
CA ARG A 307 15.82 -7.05 11.09
C ARG A 307 15.56 -6.26 12.37
N GLN A 308 15.46 -4.94 12.27
CA GLN A 308 15.02 -4.10 13.39
C GLN A 308 13.61 -4.48 13.88
N LEU A 309 12.78 -5.00 12.99
CA LEU A 309 11.42 -5.40 13.29
C LEU A 309 11.34 -6.88 13.65
N SER A 310 11.86 -7.76 12.79
CA SER A 310 11.83 -9.22 12.96
C SER A 310 12.98 -9.90 12.22
N ASN A 311 13.70 -10.80 12.90
CA ASN A 311 14.66 -11.69 12.26
C ASN A 311 13.98 -12.62 11.26
N ILE A 312 12.79 -13.13 11.60
CA ILE A 312 12.02 -14.03 10.73
C ILE A 312 11.72 -13.34 9.40
N TYR A 313 11.33 -12.05 9.42
CA TYR A 313 11.05 -11.30 8.20
C TYR A 313 12.31 -11.07 7.37
N ALA A 314 13.43 -10.71 8.00
CA ALA A 314 14.69 -10.50 7.30
C ALA A 314 15.21 -11.80 6.65
N ASP A 315 15.24 -12.89 7.42
CA ASP A 315 15.80 -14.18 6.97
C ASP A 315 14.95 -14.82 5.86
N ASN A 316 13.65 -14.58 5.86
CA ASN A 316 12.71 -15.07 4.84
C ASN A 316 12.44 -14.05 3.73
N GLN A 317 13.07 -12.88 3.76
CA GLN A 317 12.91 -11.81 2.78
C GLN A 317 11.44 -11.37 2.62
N PHE A 318 10.80 -11.00 3.74
CA PHE A 318 9.48 -10.42 3.76
C PHE A 318 9.52 -8.91 3.97
N SER A 319 8.93 -8.17 3.07
CA SER A 319 8.64 -6.74 3.18
C SER A 319 7.24 -6.58 3.75
N ALA A 320 7.11 -6.17 5.01
CA ALA A 320 5.84 -6.06 5.72
C ALA A 320 5.83 -4.84 6.66
N PRO A 321 4.74 -4.04 6.66
CA PRO A 321 3.62 -4.07 5.71
C PRO A 321 4.05 -3.64 4.29
N HIS A 322 3.30 -4.05 3.26
CA HIS A 322 3.59 -3.69 1.87
C HIS A 322 2.42 -2.89 1.26
N THR A 323 2.70 -1.68 0.78
CA THR A 323 1.65 -0.72 0.44
C THR A 323 0.86 -1.06 -0.80
N TRP A 324 1.48 -1.61 -1.84
CA TRP A 324 0.74 -2.03 -3.03
C TRP A 324 -0.31 -3.08 -2.67
N HIS A 325 0.11 -4.15 -1.99
CA HIS A 325 -0.81 -5.20 -1.55
C HIS A 325 -1.85 -4.68 -0.55
N GLY A 326 -1.45 -3.77 0.33
CA GLY A 326 -2.36 -3.09 1.25
C GLY A 326 -3.43 -2.28 0.51
N ALA A 327 -3.03 -1.54 -0.52
CA ALA A 327 -3.95 -0.74 -1.31
C ALA A 327 -4.89 -1.62 -2.18
N GLU A 328 -4.37 -2.66 -2.84
CA GLU A 328 -5.22 -3.59 -3.61
C GLU A 328 -6.27 -4.25 -2.72
N MET A 329 -5.86 -4.75 -1.54
CA MET A 329 -6.78 -5.38 -0.60
C MET A 329 -7.82 -4.38 -0.07
N PHE A 330 -7.40 -3.17 0.29
CA PHE A 330 -8.31 -2.11 0.73
C PHE A 330 -9.37 -1.79 -0.32
N LEU A 331 -8.94 -1.55 -1.56
CA LEU A 331 -9.82 -1.23 -2.68
C LEU A 331 -10.78 -2.39 -3.00
N TYR A 332 -10.30 -3.62 -2.94
CA TYR A 332 -11.11 -4.80 -3.11
C TYR A 332 -12.21 -4.91 -2.03
N LEU A 333 -11.86 -4.71 -0.75
CA LEU A 333 -12.84 -4.76 0.33
C LEU A 333 -13.88 -3.63 0.21
N ILE A 334 -13.48 -2.43 -0.20
CA ILE A 334 -14.42 -1.31 -0.48
C ILE A 334 -15.38 -1.67 -1.62
N GLU A 335 -14.91 -2.36 -2.65
CA GLU A 335 -15.79 -2.78 -3.78
C GLU A 335 -16.81 -3.83 -3.36
N MET A 336 -16.46 -4.72 -2.46
CA MET A 336 -17.37 -5.74 -1.94
C MET A 336 -18.54 -5.17 -1.13
N GLU A 337 -18.45 -3.94 -0.66
CA GLU A 337 -19.49 -3.25 0.11
C GLU A 337 -20.53 -2.55 -0.79
N LYS A 338 -20.29 -2.48 -2.11
CA LYS A 338 -21.22 -1.90 -3.10
C LYS A 338 -22.26 -2.91 -3.54
#